data_1d69387f42a7d6da514cf89463ec8154
#
_entry.id   1d69387f42a7d6da514cf89463ec8154
#
_cell.length_a   1.000
_cell.length_b   1.000
_cell.length_c   1.000
_cell.angle_alpha   90.00
_cell.angle_beta   90.00
_cell.angle_gamma   90.00
#
_symmetry.space_group_name_H-M   'P 1'
#
loop_
_entity.id
_entity.type
_entity.pdbx_description
1 polymer ?
#
loop_
_entity_poly.entity_id
_entity_poly.type
_entity_poly.pdbx_seq_one_letter_code
_entity_poly.pdbx_strand_id
1 'polypeptide(L)'
;MSGAFSPAVINLPPMRTRGWIIPAAALAVAFLAAGAGAQPAARRVVHRDASPPEPVVVELFTAQGCAGCPEANARFEAVAGEPGVIALTWAVDYWDYLGWDDTFAKPEFAQRQRAYRRPLRLRDVSTPQVVIDGRRQVVGAGEAALQSAINEEAARRVFPPEIEFRESGDGVGVGSGPVPAGGAEVLAVMYTPGPQTVEIDRGDNRGRSVRHTNVVRSVRTLGDWTGQPRLYALPATRDPDQAVAILVQGKGDRRILTGAVLPPR
;
A
#
# COMPACT_ATOMS: atom_id res chain seq x y z
N MET A 1 35.45 46.15 16.98
CA MET A 1 35.84 45.83 18.37
C MET A 1 35.85 44.32 18.50
N SER A 2 37.05 43.76 18.47
CA SER A 2 37.36 42.34 18.54
C SER A 2 37.25 41.82 19.97
N GLY A 3 36.66 40.68 20.17
CA GLY A 3 36.68 39.95 21.43
C GLY A 3 36.94 38.46 21.16
N ALA A 4 38.22 38.07 21.25
CA ALA A 4 38.68 36.69 21.18
C ALA A 4 38.53 36.00 22.55
N PHE A 5 37.91 34.85 22.59
CA PHE A 5 37.94 33.96 23.75
C PHE A 5 38.89 32.80 23.48
N SER A 6 39.91 32.70 24.37
CA SER A 6 40.94 31.68 24.44
C SER A 6 40.42 30.47 25.30
N PRO A 7 40.69 29.22 25.00
CA PRO A 7 40.34 28.09 25.88
C PRO A 7 41.46 27.84 26.89
N ALA A 8 41.09 27.68 28.15
CA ALA A 8 41.96 27.31 29.27
C ALA A 8 42.37 25.82 29.21
N VAL A 9 43.67 25.59 29.27
CA VAL A 9 44.28 24.27 29.38
C VAL A 9 44.38 23.92 30.88
N ILE A 10 43.75 22.80 31.26
CA ILE A 10 43.86 22.25 32.62
C ILE A 10 44.98 21.18 32.63
N ASN A 11 46.01 21.51 33.40
CA ASN A 11 47.18 20.64 33.66
C ASN A 11 46.90 19.75 34.87
N LEU A 12 46.94 18.41 34.70
CA LEU A 12 46.86 17.44 35.80
C LEU A 12 48.25 16.85 36.08
N PRO A 13 48.65 16.70 37.36
CA PRO A 13 49.96 16.17 37.74
C PRO A 13 50.01 14.63 37.68
N PRO A 14 51.24 14.03 37.58
CA PRO A 14 51.43 12.61 37.40
C PRO A 14 51.30 11.82 38.72
N MET A 15 50.58 10.71 38.70
CA MET A 15 50.50 9.75 39.80
C MET A 15 51.75 8.88 39.83
N ARG A 16 52.40 8.85 41.00
CA ARG A 16 53.56 7.98 41.36
C ARG A 16 53.06 6.56 41.64
N THR A 17 53.62 5.59 40.94
CA THR A 17 53.48 4.15 41.20
C THR A 17 54.40 3.77 42.35
N ARG A 18 53.87 3.21 43.42
CA ARG A 18 54.62 2.50 44.46
C ARG A 18 54.45 0.99 44.28
N GLY A 19 55.49 0.33 43.88
CA GLY A 19 55.57 -1.12 43.81
C GLY A 19 55.58 -1.77 45.22
N TRP A 20 54.82 -2.82 45.35
CA TRP A 20 54.93 -3.76 46.45
C TRP A 20 55.16 -5.15 45.86
N ILE A 21 56.35 -5.71 46.28
CA ILE A 21 56.76 -7.08 45.97
C ILE A 21 56.35 -7.91 47.20
N ILE A 22 55.62 -9.00 47.02
CA ILE A 22 55.43 -10.05 48.03
C ILE A 22 55.64 -11.42 47.36
N PRO A 23 56.37 -12.33 48.00
CA PRO A 23 56.88 -13.55 47.36
C PRO A 23 55.91 -14.72 47.38
N ALA A 24 56.22 -15.64 46.48
CA ALA A 24 55.49 -16.89 46.24
C ALA A 24 55.51 -17.85 47.43
N ALA A 25 54.43 -18.50 47.74
CA ALA A 25 54.40 -19.82 48.40
C ALA A 25 53.30 -20.67 47.74
N ALA A 26 53.69 -21.75 47.17
CA ALA A 26 52.92 -22.78 46.56
C ALA A 26 52.05 -23.57 47.54
N LEU A 27 50.80 -23.84 47.22
CA LEU A 27 50.08 -25.01 47.74
C LEU A 27 49.03 -25.43 46.68
N ALA A 28 49.36 -26.57 46.07
CA ALA A 28 48.44 -27.25 45.16
C ALA A 28 47.38 -28.00 45.98
N VAL A 29 46.13 -27.72 45.75
CA VAL A 29 45.02 -28.63 46.10
C VAL A 29 44.11 -28.74 44.90
N ALA A 30 44.10 -29.91 44.26
CA ALA A 30 43.21 -30.29 43.22
C ALA A 30 41.82 -30.59 43.81
N PHE A 31 40.84 -29.86 43.39
CA PHE A 31 39.42 -30.28 43.50
C PHE A 31 38.85 -30.32 42.12
N LEU A 32 38.66 -31.52 41.57
CA LEU A 32 37.84 -31.87 40.48
C LEU A 32 36.37 -31.79 40.97
N ALA A 33 35.69 -30.70 40.64
CA ALA A 33 34.24 -30.65 40.72
C ALA A 33 33.71 -30.44 39.28
N ALA A 34 33.17 -31.51 38.69
CA ALA A 34 32.42 -31.46 37.45
C ALA A 34 31.11 -30.69 37.70
N GLY A 35 31.12 -29.39 37.47
CA GLY A 35 29.94 -28.58 37.40
C GLY A 35 29.42 -28.55 35.94
N ALA A 36 28.45 -29.39 35.66
CA ALA A 36 27.67 -29.25 34.43
C ALA A 36 26.92 -27.93 34.48
N GLY A 37 27.57 -26.87 34.00
CA GLY A 37 26.92 -25.58 33.78
C GLY A 37 25.88 -25.70 32.66
N ALA A 38 24.61 -25.81 33.03
CA ALA A 38 23.51 -25.64 32.10
C ALA A 38 23.61 -24.21 31.53
N GLN A 39 24.12 -24.09 30.31
CA GLN A 39 24.03 -22.83 29.56
C GLN A 39 22.55 -22.48 29.39
N PRO A 40 22.11 -21.27 29.78
CA PRO A 40 20.74 -20.86 29.46
C PRO A 40 20.62 -20.89 27.94
N ALA A 41 19.67 -21.72 27.43
CA ALA A 41 19.38 -21.77 26.04
C ALA A 41 19.07 -20.35 25.57
N ALA A 42 19.94 -19.80 24.74
CA ALA A 42 19.72 -18.50 24.11
C ALA A 42 18.36 -18.59 23.39
N ARG A 43 17.38 -17.89 23.93
CA ARG A 43 16.07 -17.77 23.37
C ARG A 43 16.27 -17.15 21.96
N ARG A 44 16.23 -18.01 20.96
CA ARG A 44 16.31 -17.59 19.56
C ARG A 44 15.17 -16.61 19.36
N VAL A 45 15.50 -15.32 19.36
CA VAL A 45 14.55 -14.30 18.88
C VAL A 45 14.35 -14.63 17.42
N VAL A 46 13.25 -15.30 17.12
CA VAL A 46 12.78 -15.42 15.74
C VAL A 46 12.46 -13.99 15.36
N HIS A 47 13.39 -13.34 14.63
CA HIS A 47 13.02 -12.18 13.85
C HIS A 47 11.90 -12.68 12.94
N ARG A 48 10.65 -12.31 13.24
CA ARG A 48 9.61 -12.32 12.22
C ARG A 48 10.18 -11.44 11.13
N ASP A 49 10.47 -12.05 9.99
CA ASP A 49 10.75 -11.29 8.79
C ASP A 49 9.66 -10.22 8.72
N ALA A 50 10.07 -8.95 8.60
CA ALA A 50 9.13 -7.85 8.57
C ALA A 50 8.10 -8.19 7.49
N SER A 51 6.84 -8.35 7.90
CA SER A 51 5.75 -8.57 6.94
C SER A 51 5.90 -7.50 5.86
N PRO A 52 5.76 -7.86 4.57
CA PRO A 52 5.84 -6.87 3.51
C PRO A 52 4.95 -5.66 3.88
N PRO A 53 5.39 -4.43 3.60
CA PRO A 53 4.62 -3.26 3.95
C PRO A 53 3.23 -3.39 3.35
N GLU A 54 2.21 -3.09 4.16
CA GLU A 54 0.81 -3.10 3.73
C GLU A 54 0.64 -2.26 2.47
N PRO A 55 0.08 -2.80 1.38
CA PRO A 55 0.03 -2.11 0.12
C PRO A 55 -0.87 -0.88 0.16
N VAL A 56 -0.45 0.19 -0.50
CA VAL A 56 -1.25 1.39 -0.75
C VAL A 56 -2.10 1.16 -1.99
N VAL A 57 -3.39 1.49 -1.92
CA VAL A 57 -4.30 1.38 -3.06
C VAL A 57 -4.33 2.70 -3.82
N VAL A 58 -3.97 2.65 -5.09
CA VAL A 58 -3.95 3.80 -5.99
C VAL A 58 -4.96 3.57 -7.11
N GLU A 59 -5.97 4.43 -7.19
CA GLU A 59 -7.07 4.35 -8.15
C GLU A 59 -6.95 5.47 -9.16
N LEU A 60 -6.79 5.14 -10.44
CA LEU A 60 -6.84 6.09 -11.53
C LEU A 60 -8.21 6.06 -12.19
N PHE A 61 -8.94 7.17 -12.16
CA PHE A 61 -10.13 7.40 -12.96
C PHE A 61 -9.74 8.09 -14.27
N THR A 62 -10.04 7.44 -15.39
CA THR A 62 -9.58 7.82 -16.73
C THR A 62 -10.68 7.54 -17.77
N ALA A 63 -10.51 8.00 -18.99
CA ALA A 63 -11.38 7.65 -20.11
C ALA A 63 -10.61 7.68 -21.44
N GLN A 64 -10.96 6.82 -22.36
CA GLN A 64 -10.39 6.78 -23.71
C GLN A 64 -10.69 8.06 -24.50
N GLY A 65 -11.84 8.68 -24.28
CA GLY A 65 -12.25 9.95 -24.91
C GLY A 65 -11.64 11.22 -24.28
N CYS A 66 -10.92 11.12 -23.18
CA CYS A 66 -10.37 12.28 -22.45
C CYS A 66 -8.98 12.65 -22.98
N ALA A 67 -8.79 13.84 -23.52
CA ALA A 67 -7.55 14.31 -24.14
C ALA A 67 -6.31 14.24 -23.22
N GLY A 68 -6.46 14.57 -21.94
CA GLY A 68 -5.37 14.55 -20.94
C GLY A 68 -5.10 13.19 -20.30
N CYS A 69 -5.95 12.18 -20.58
CA CYS A 69 -5.88 10.90 -19.93
C CYS A 69 -4.69 10.01 -20.37
N PRO A 70 -4.28 9.97 -21.65
CA PRO A 70 -3.15 9.13 -22.07
C PRO A 70 -1.85 9.41 -21.34
N GLU A 71 -1.56 10.68 -21.05
CA GLU A 71 -0.36 11.06 -20.30
C GLU A 71 -0.45 10.64 -18.82
N ALA A 72 -1.62 10.78 -18.21
CA ALA A 72 -1.86 10.32 -16.84
C ALA A 72 -1.78 8.79 -16.72
N ASN A 73 -2.29 8.06 -17.72
CA ASN A 73 -2.18 6.60 -17.79
C ASN A 73 -0.71 6.15 -17.81
N ALA A 74 0.14 6.83 -18.61
CA ALA A 74 1.57 6.51 -18.70
C ALA A 74 2.29 6.74 -17.35
N ARG A 75 1.99 7.84 -16.65
CA ARG A 75 2.53 8.10 -15.31
C ARG A 75 2.04 7.10 -14.27
N PHE A 76 0.78 6.70 -14.38
CA PHE A 76 0.19 5.69 -13.50
C PHE A 76 0.81 4.31 -13.72
N GLU A 77 1.13 3.95 -14.95
CA GLU A 77 1.82 2.70 -15.27
C GLU A 77 3.18 2.59 -14.57
N ALA A 78 3.92 3.69 -14.45
CA ALA A 78 5.22 3.71 -13.77
C ALA A 78 5.11 3.27 -12.29
N VAL A 79 4.04 3.68 -11.58
CA VAL A 79 3.83 3.30 -10.18
C VAL A 79 3.08 1.96 -10.02
N ALA A 80 2.41 1.47 -11.06
CA ALA A 80 1.61 0.26 -10.99
C ALA A 80 2.43 -1.03 -10.76
N GLY A 81 3.72 -1.01 -11.08
CA GLY A 81 4.65 -2.12 -10.86
C GLY A 81 5.44 -2.05 -9.55
N GLU A 82 5.24 -1.01 -8.74
CA GLU A 82 6.01 -0.83 -7.52
C GLU A 82 5.58 -1.78 -6.40
N PRO A 83 6.55 -2.35 -5.65
CA PRO A 83 6.24 -3.16 -4.48
C PRO A 83 5.41 -2.36 -3.45
N GLY A 84 4.38 -2.99 -2.90
CA GLY A 84 3.51 -2.33 -1.92
C GLY A 84 2.48 -1.36 -2.53
N VAL A 85 2.24 -1.42 -3.84
CA VAL A 85 1.18 -0.66 -4.52
C VAL A 85 0.15 -1.60 -5.14
N ILE A 86 -1.13 -1.36 -4.86
CA ILE A 86 -2.26 -1.94 -5.59
C ILE A 86 -2.81 -0.85 -6.50
N ALA A 87 -2.43 -0.89 -7.77
CA ALA A 87 -2.84 0.09 -8.77
C ALA A 87 -4.05 -0.42 -9.57
N LEU A 88 -5.12 0.38 -9.66
CA LEU A 88 -6.38 0.01 -10.30
C LEU A 88 -6.84 1.13 -11.24
N THR A 89 -7.05 0.82 -12.52
CA THR A 89 -7.57 1.75 -13.52
C THR A 89 -9.08 1.59 -13.68
N TRP A 90 -9.83 2.65 -13.44
CA TRP A 90 -11.27 2.75 -13.55
C TRP A 90 -11.64 3.62 -14.74
N ALA A 91 -12.16 3.02 -15.82
CA ALA A 91 -12.62 3.77 -16.99
C ALA A 91 -14.05 4.31 -16.73
N VAL A 92 -14.25 5.61 -16.98
CA VAL A 92 -15.53 6.28 -16.77
C VAL A 92 -16.22 6.59 -18.10
N ASP A 93 -17.56 6.53 -18.12
CA ASP A 93 -18.41 6.58 -19.30
C ASP A 93 -18.86 8.00 -19.71
N TYR A 94 -18.61 9.02 -18.90
CA TYR A 94 -19.15 10.35 -19.16
C TYR A 94 -18.42 11.17 -20.26
N TRP A 95 -17.49 10.55 -21.00
CA TRP A 95 -16.88 11.10 -22.21
C TRP A 95 -17.44 10.51 -23.50
N ASP A 96 -18.30 9.48 -23.44
CA ASP A 96 -18.83 8.75 -24.59
C ASP A 96 -19.66 9.65 -25.52
N TYR A 97 -20.20 10.79 -25.02
CA TYR A 97 -20.88 11.79 -25.82
C TYR A 97 -20.03 12.42 -26.94
N LEU A 98 -18.69 12.26 -26.90
CA LEU A 98 -17.77 12.65 -27.96
C LEU A 98 -17.80 11.70 -29.17
N GLY A 99 -18.64 10.67 -29.14
CA GLY A 99 -18.88 9.72 -30.22
C GLY A 99 -17.93 8.50 -30.21
N TRP A 100 -17.26 8.26 -29.08
CA TRP A 100 -16.46 7.06 -28.80
C TRP A 100 -16.94 6.42 -27.51
N ASP A 101 -17.52 5.23 -27.61
CA ASP A 101 -17.92 4.45 -26.44
C ASP A 101 -16.66 3.80 -25.84
N ASP A 102 -16.28 4.19 -24.62
CA ASP A 102 -15.08 3.66 -23.95
C ASP A 102 -15.25 2.16 -23.65
N THR A 103 -14.38 1.34 -24.26
CA THR A 103 -14.48 -0.13 -24.26
C THR A 103 -14.32 -0.76 -22.88
N PHE A 104 -13.81 0.00 -21.89
CA PHE A 104 -13.59 -0.44 -20.51
C PHE A 104 -14.54 0.21 -19.52
N ALA A 105 -15.22 1.28 -19.92
CA ALA A 105 -16.08 2.05 -19.04
C ALA A 105 -17.31 1.29 -18.59
N LYS A 106 -17.75 1.61 -17.37
CA LYS A 106 -19.03 1.17 -16.82
C LYS A 106 -19.62 2.27 -15.93
N PRO A 107 -20.96 2.40 -15.90
CA PRO A 107 -21.63 3.41 -15.07
C PRO A 107 -21.28 3.32 -13.58
N GLU A 108 -21.07 2.11 -13.05
CA GLU A 108 -20.67 1.91 -11.65
C GLU A 108 -19.27 2.47 -11.33
N PHE A 109 -18.38 2.60 -12.33
CA PHE A 109 -17.04 3.18 -12.12
C PHE A 109 -17.13 4.71 -11.98
N ALA A 110 -17.96 5.37 -12.79
CA ALA A 110 -18.25 6.78 -12.59
C ALA A 110 -18.99 7.05 -11.28
N GLN A 111 -19.88 6.13 -10.83
CA GLN A 111 -20.52 6.22 -9.51
C GLN A 111 -19.48 6.08 -8.38
N ARG A 112 -18.52 5.14 -8.50
CA ARG A 112 -17.41 5.01 -7.53
C ARG A 112 -16.60 6.30 -7.43
N GLN A 113 -16.27 6.91 -8.56
CA GLN A 113 -15.56 8.20 -8.60
C GLN A 113 -16.36 9.29 -7.88
N ARG A 114 -17.65 9.43 -8.20
CA ARG A 114 -18.54 10.42 -7.56
C ARG A 114 -18.68 10.21 -6.05
N ALA A 115 -18.58 8.96 -5.58
CA ALA A 115 -18.64 8.65 -4.14
C ALA A 115 -17.45 9.25 -3.36
N TYR A 116 -16.33 9.52 -4.01
CA TYR A 116 -15.20 10.22 -3.39
C TYR A 116 -15.39 11.74 -3.27
N ARG A 117 -16.33 12.32 -4.00
CA ARG A 117 -16.52 13.78 -4.04
C ARG A 117 -16.71 14.39 -2.66
N ARG A 118 -17.66 13.85 -1.87
CA ARG A 118 -17.98 14.38 -0.54
C ARG A 118 -16.88 14.14 0.49
N PRO A 119 -16.38 12.90 0.67
CA PRO A 119 -15.31 12.62 1.63
C PRO A 119 -14.03 13.43 1.38
N LEU A 120 -13.64 13.60 0.13
CA LEU A 120 -12.45 14.36 -0.26
C LEU A 120 -12.71 15.86 -0.42
N ARG A 121 -13.95 16.33 -0.13
CA ARG A 121 -14.36 17.74 -0.24
C ARG A 121 -14.09 18.36 -1.62
N LEU A 122 -14.29 17.57 -2.67
CA LEU A 122 -14.09 18.03 -4.03
C LEU A 122 -15.26 18.87 -4.49
N ARG A 123 -14.98 19.92 -5.28
CA ARG A 123 -16.02 20.71 -5.92
C ARG A 123 -16.77 19.87 -6.95
N ASP A 124 -16.00 19.10 -7.75
CA ASP A 124 -16.53 18.18 -8.75
C ASP A 124 -15.53 17.04 -8.99
N VAL A 125 -15.93 16.06 -9.83
CA VAL A 125 -15.06 15.01 -10.33
C VAL A 125 -14.63 15.31 -11.75
N SER A 126 -13.41 14.93 -12.11
CA SER A 126 -12.85 15.13 -13.47
C SER A 126 -11.88 13.99 -13.79
N THR A 127 -11.57 13.82 -15.07
CA THR A 127 -10.48 12.94 -15.51
C THR A 127 -9.34 13.75 -16.14
N PRO A 128 -8.10 13.26 -16.02
CA PRO A 128 -7.68 12.17 -15.16
C PRO A 128 -7.70 12.54 -13.66
N GLN A 129 -8.06 11.59 -12.80
CA GLN A 129 -8.04 11.76 -11.35
C GLN A 129 -7.40 10.55 -10.69
N VAL A 130 -6.42 10.78 -9.81
CA VAL A 130 -5.83 9.73 -8.96
C VAL A 130 -6.33 9.90 -7.53
N VAL A 131 -6.80 8.79 -6.93
CA VAL A 131 -7.19 8.71 -5.52
C VAL A 131 -6.31 7.68 -4.83
N ILE A 132 -5.70 8.06 -3.70
CA ILE A 132 -4.81 7.20 -2.93
C ILE A 132 -5.50 6.84 -1.62
N ASP A 133 -5.66 5.53 -1.35
CA ASP A 133 -6.32 4.95 -0.16
C ASP A 133 -7.69 5.58 0.15
N GLY A 134 -8.39 6.13 -0.84
CA GLY A 134 -9.65 6.87 -0.61
C GLY A 134 -9.50 8.12 0.27
N ARG A 135 -8.27 8.54 0.58
CA ARG A 135 -7.94 9.63 1.52
C ARG A 135 -7.50 10.90 0.84
N ARG A 136 -6.87 10.77 -0.31
CA ARG A 136 -6.19 11.88 -0.98
C ARG A 136 -6.43 11.84 -2.48
N GLN A 137 -6.74 12.98 -3.06
CA GLN A 137 -6.72 13.18 -4.51
C GLN A 137 -5.39 13.79 -4.92
N VAL A 138 -4.85 13.31 -6.04
CA VAL A 138 -3.70 13.90 -6.74
C VAL A 138 -4.13 14.25 -8.16
N VAL A 139 -4.01 15.53 -8.55
CA VAL A 139 -4.41 16.03 -9.88
C VAL A 139 -3.18 16.60 -10.57
N GLY A 140 -2.98 16.23 -11.83
CA GLY A 140 -1.94 16.83 -12.68
C GLY A 140 -0.51 16.69 -12.17
N ALA A 141 -0.29 15.90 -11.11
CA ALA A 141 1.01 15.75 -10.49
C ALA A 141 1.94 14.92 -11.40
N GLY A 142 3.19 15.38 -11.51
CA GLY A 142 4.26 14.57 -12.06
C GLY A 142 4.50 13.30 -11.23
N GLU A 143 5.23 12.34 -11.78
CA GLU A 143 5.54 11.05 -11.16
C GLU A 143 6.08 11.19 -9.73
N ALA A 144 7.03 12.12 -9.50
CA ALA A 144 7.61 12.36 -8.18
C ALA A 144 6.57 12.78 -7.12
N ALA A 145 5.57 13.60 -7.48
CA ALA A 145 4.53 14.02 -6.56
C ALA A 145 3.54 12.89 -6.26
N LEU A 146 3.25 12.05 -7.24
CA LEU A 146 2.46 10.83 -7.05
C LEU A 146 3.17 9.87 -6.10
N GLN A 147 4.47 9.61 -6.33
CA GLN A 147 5.29 8.77 -5.47
C GLN A 147 5.38 9.30 -4.03
N SER A 148 5.59 10.61 -3.85
CA SER A 148 5.59 11.23 -2.52
C SER A 148 4.26 11.01 -1.80
N ALA A 149 3.14 11.17 -2.51
CA ALA A 149 1.81 10.98 -1.95
C ALA A 149 1.55 9.50 -1.54
N ILE A 150 2.03 8.53 -2.32
CA ILE A 150 1.98 7.10 -2.00
C ILE A 150 2.78 6.82 -0.72
N ASN A 151 4.01 7.30 -0.64
CA ASN A 151 4.88 7.10 0.52
C ASN A 151 4.28 7.72 1.81
N GLU A 152 3.68 8.90 1.70
CA GLU A 152 3.01 9.56 2.81
C GLU A 152 1.78 8.76 3.31
N GLU A 153 0.98 8.17 2.43
CA GLU A 153 -0.17 7.34 2.83
C GLU A 153 0.29 6.00 3.40
N ALA A 154 1.35 5.38 2.85
CA ALA A 154 1.96 4.18 3.42
C ALA A 154 2.40 4.37 4.88
N ALA A 155 3.03 5.53 5.17
CA ALA A 155 3.49 5.88 6.52
C ALA A 155 2.35 6.15 7.52
N ARG A 156 1.12 6.38 7.06
CA ARG A 156 -0.05 6.68 7.91
C ARG A 156 -0.80 5.44 8.40
N ARG A 157 -0.47 4.26 7.89
CA ARG A 157 -1.17 3.03 8.24
C ARG A 157 -0.79 2.57 9.64
N VAL A 158 -1.78 2.40 10.49
CA VAL A 158 -1.62 1.92 11.86
C VAL A 158 -2.57 0.75 12.06
N PHE A 159 -2.00 -0.45 12.26
CA PHE A 159 -2.74 -1.68 12.55
C PHE A 159 -3.91 -1.96 11.60
N PRO A 160 -3.68 -2.07 10.27
CA PRO A 160 -4.73 -2.44 9.33
C PRO A 160 -5.21 -3.87 9.61
N PRO A 161 -6.48 -4.21 9.29
CA PRO A 161 -6.94 -5.59 9.38
C PRO A 161 -6.18 -6.45 8.36
N GLU A 162 -5.71 -7.61 8.81
CA GLU A 162 -5.00 -8.59 7.96
C GLU A 162 -5.97 -9.21 6.95
N ILE A 163 -5.51 -9.45 5.72
CA ILE A 163 -6.28 -10.14 4.68
C ILE A 163 -5.55 -11.44 4.30
N GLU A 164 -6.23 -12.57 4.42
CA GLU A 164 -5.71 -13.89 4.07
C GLU A 164 -6.62 -14.58 3.06
N PHE A 165 -6.06 -15.02 1.94
CA PHE A 165 -6.80 -15.84 0.97
C PHE A 165 -6.76 -17.30 1.38
N ARG A 166 -7.89 -18.02 1.21
CA ARG A 166 -7.91 -19.45 1.35
C ARG A 166 -7.10 -20.10 0.23
N GLU A 167 -6.41 -21.19 0.53
CA GLU A 167 -5.63 -21.97 -0.46
C GLU A 167 -6.49 -22.43 -1.66
N SER A 168 -7.76 -22.76 -1.41
CA SER A 168 -8.74 -23.10 -2.47
C SER A 168 -9.07 -21.94 -3.41
N GLY A 169 -8.74 -20.70 -3.02
CA GLY A 169 -9.03 -19.48 -3.81
C GLY A 169 -10.52 -19.14 -3.92
N ASP A 170 -11.39 -19.75 -3.08
CA ASP A 170 -12.84 -19.54 -3.04
C ASP A 170 -13.30 -18.57 -1.95
N GLY A 171 -12.38 -18.12 -1.10
CA GLY A 171 -12.70 -17.24 0.01
C GLY A 171 -11.52 -16.38 0.48
N VAL A 172 -11.86 -15.37 1.28
CA VAL A 172 -10.91 -14.45 1.88
C VAL A 172 -11.31 -14.17 3.33
N GLY A 173 -10.35 -14.32 4.26
CA GLY A 173 -10.47 -13.91 5.65
C GLY A 173 -10.05 -12.45 5.80
N VAL A 174 -10.80 -11.67 6.58
CA VAL A 174 -10.42 -10.33 7.04
C VAL A 174 -10.33 -10.36 8.55
N GLY A 175 -9.17 -10.01 9.08
CA GLY A 175 -8.87 -10.02 10.51
C GLY A 175 -9.61 -8.94 11.30
N SER A 176 -9.22 -8.77 12.57
CA SER A 176 -9.78 -7.73 13.44
C SER A 176 -9.09 -6.38 13.22
N GLY A 177 -9.81 -5.30 13.56
CA GLY A 177 -9.26 -3.95 13.51
C GLY A 177 -10.26 -2.86 13.85
N PRO A 178 -9.82 -1.61 13.92
CA PRO A 178 -10.70 -0.47 14.19
C PRO A 178 -11.64 -0.20 13.01
N VAL A 179 -12.92 0.02 13.31
CA VAL A 179 -13.94 0.33 12.30
C VAL A 179 -14.16 1.83 12.23
N PRO A 180 -14.14 2.45 11.03
CA PRO A 180 -14.45 3.87 10.88
C PRO A 180 -15.91 4.16 11.20
N ALA A 181 -16.21 5.42 11.54
CA ALA A 181 -17.58 5.89 11.72
C ALA A 181 -18.41 5.60 10.45
N GLY A 182 -19.59 5.01 10.62
CA GLY A 182 -20.44 4.57 9.51
C GLY A 182 -20.19 3.14 9.04
N GLY A 183 -19.26 2.41 9.66
CA GLY A 183 -18.95 1.02 9.30
C GLY A 183 -17.98 0.88 8.11
N ALA A 184 -17.66 -0.36 7.78
CA ALA A 184 -16.84 -0.70 6.63
C ALA A 184 -17.46 -1.85 5.82
N GLU A 185 -17.03 -2.00 4.59
CA GLU A 185 -17.41 -3.05 3.66
C GLU A 185 -16.16 -3.70 3.04
N VAL A 186 -16.30 -4.95 2.63
CA VAL A 186 -15.28 -5.68 1.88
C VAL A 186 -15.66 -5.72 0.42
N LEU A 187 -14.79 -5.23 -0.44
CA LEU A 187 -14.97 -5.20 -1.88
C LEU A 187 -14.04 -6.21 -2.56
N ALA A 188 -14.55 -6.92 -3.56
CA ALA A 188 -13.75 -7.66 -4.52
C ALA A 188 -13.74 -6.87 -5.84
N VAL A 189 -12.56 -6.44 -6.26
CA VAL A 189 -12.33 -5.71 -7.52
C VAL A 189 -11.62 -6.65 -8.48
N MET A 190 -12.32 -7.13 -9.50
CA MET A 190 -11.75 -7.94 -10.57
C MET A 190 -11.14 -7.02 -11.62
N TYR A 191 -9.89 -7.27 -11.99
CA TYR A 191 -9.17 -6.47 -12.98
C TYR A 191 -8.27 -7.33 -13.87
N THR A 192 -8.02 -6.88 -15.09
CA THR A 192 -7.03 -7.48 -15.99
C THR A 192 -5.67 -6.87 -15.66
N PRO A 193 -4.70 -7.63 -15.13
CA PRO A 193 -3.38 -7.10 -14.80
C PRO A 193 -2.57 -6.77 -16.06
N GLY A 194 -1.62 -5.87 -15.89
CA GLY A 194 -0.74 -5.43 -16.95
C GLY A 194 -1.40 -4.47 -17.96
N PRO A 195 -0.68 -4.17 -19.04
CA PRO A 195 -1.10 -3.18 -20.03
C PRO A 195 -2.18 -3.69 -20.97
N GLN A 196 -3.13 -2.80 -21.29
CA GLN A 196 -4.19 -2.98 -22.27
C GLN A 196 -4.15 -1.77 -23.22
N THR A 197 -4.02 -1.99 -24.51
CA THR A 197 -3.96 -0.92 -25.52
C THR A 197 -5.21 -0.94 -26.39
N VAL A 198 -5.76 0.23 -26.66
CA VAL A 198 -6.95 0.42 -27.50
C VAL A 198 -6.65 1.49 -28.55
N GLU A 199 -6.95 1.18 -29.80
CA GLU A 199 -6.92 2.14 -30.91
C GLU A 199 -8.22 2.97 -30.86
N ILE A 200 -8.10 4.29 -30.86
CA ILE A 200 -9.21 5.21 -30.71
C ILE A 200 -9.61 5.78 -32.06
N ASP A 201 -10.83 5.49 -32.50
CA ASP A 201 -11.29 5.91 -33.83
C ASP A 201 -12.05 7.25 -33.82
N ARG A 202 -12.50 7.74 -32.66
CA ARG A 202 -13.29 8.97 -32.52
C ARG A 202 -12.94 9.73 -31.24
N GLY A 203 -13.50 10.94 -31.11
CA GLY A 203 -13.27 11.80 -29.95
C GLY A 203 -11.91 12.47 -29.97
N ASP A 204 -11.51 13.05 -28.83
CA ASP A 204 -10.30 13.87 -28.69
C ASP A 204 -8.99 13.08 -28.88
N ASN A 205 -9.02 11.77 -28.67
CA ASN A 205 -7.86 10.89 -28.87
C ASN A 205 -7.90 10.14 -30.20
N ARG A 206 -8.72 10.55 -31.16
CA ARG A 206 -8.83 9.90 -32.48
C ARG A 206 -7.46 9.67 -33.12
N GLY A 207 -7.24 8.45 -33.63
CA GLY A 207 -6.01 8.04 -34.30
C GLY A 207 -4.84 7.78 -33.34
N ARG A 208 -5.08 7.72 -32.02
CA ARG A 208 -4.08 7.39 -31.02
C ARG A 208 -4.30 5.99 -30.46
N SER A 209 -3.20 5.30 -30.17
CA SER A 209 -3.19 4.12 -29.30
C SER A 209 -3.16 4.56 -27.86
N VAL A 210 -4.19 4.26 -27.08
CA VAL A 210 -4.26 4.62 -25.66
C VAL A 210 -4.03 3.40 -24.81
N ARG A 211 -3.02 3.48 -23.96
CA ARG A 211 -2.59 2.40 -23.06
C ARG A 211 -3.14 2.61 -21.66
N HIS A 212 -3.63 1.51 -21.08
CA HIS A 212 -4.15 1.43 -19.71
C HIS A 212 -3.47 0.30 -18.98
N THR A 213 -3.30 0.39 -17.67
CA THR A 213 -2.66 -0.67 -16.86
C THR A 213 -3.57 -1.08 -15.73
N ASN A 214 -3.69 -2.40 -15.47
CA ASN A 214 -4.53 -2.96 -14.41
C ASN A 214 -6.01 -2.51 -14.52
N VAL A 215 -6.62 -2.77 -15.66
CA VAL A 215 -7.97 -2.31 -15.99
C VAL A 215 -9.03 -3.06 -15.20
N VAL A 216 -9.80 -2.35 -14.38
CA VAL A 216 -10.92 -2.90 -13.63
C VAL A 216 -12.03 -3.37 -14.57
N ARG A 217 -12.53 -4.58 -14.33
CA ARG A 217 -13.61 -5.21 -15.10
C ARG A 217 -14.92 -5.25 -14.34
N SER A 218 -14.87 -5.42 -13.02
CA SER A 218 -16.04 -5.37 -12.16
C SER A 218 -15.67 -5.15 -10.71
N VAL A 219 -16.62 -4.70 -9.92
CA VAL A 219 -16.51 -4.56 -8.47
C VAL A 219 -17.74 -5.18 -7.81
N ARG A 220 -17.54 -5.91 -6.71
CA ARG A 220 -18.61 -6.52 -5.92
C ARG A 220 -18.39 -6.30 -4.45
N THR A 221 -19.43 -5.91 -3.72
CA THR A 221 -19.41 -5.92 -2.26
C THR A 221 -19.61 -7.35 -1.79
N LEU A 222 -18.64 -7.87 -1.03
CA LEU A 222 -18.72 -9.20 -0.42
C LEU A 222 -19.54 -9.19 0.86
N GLY A 223 -19.60 -8.06 1.53
CA GLY A 223 -20.40 -7.86 2.74
C GLY A 223 -19.82 -6.80 3.68
N ASP A 224 -20.51 -6.60 4.79
CA ASP A 224 -20.11 -5.66 5.84
C ASP A 224 -18.99 -6.24 6.70
N TRP A 225 -18.04 -5.38 7.09
CA TRP A 225 -17.02 -5.70 8.07
C TRP A 225 -17.20 -4.84 9.33
N THR A 226 -17.27 -5.53 10.47
CA THR A 226 -17.61 -4.94 11.78
C THR A 226 -16.42 -4.83 12.72
N GLY A 227 -15.19 -5.01 12.20
CA GLY A 227 -13.98 -5.00 13.03
C GLY A 227 -13.64 -6.35 13.65
N GLN A 228 -14.49 -7.36 13.45
CA GLN A 228 -14.26 -8.72 13.92
C GLN A 228 -13.79 -9.61 12.76
N PRO A 229 -12.99 -10.65 13.03
CA PRO A 229 -12.55 -11.59 12.02
C PRO A 229 -13.74 -12.22 11.30
N ARG A 230 -13.70 -12.21 9.97
CA ARG A 230 -14.79 -12.76 9.16
C ARG A 230 -14.27 -13.34 7.85
N LEU A 231 -14.88 -14.45 7.42
CA LEU A 231 -14.65 -15.06 6.13
C LEU A 231 -15.72 -14.63 5.13
N TYR A 232 -15.28 -14.26 3.92
CA TYR A 232 -16.13 -13.89 2.79
C TYR A 232 -15.89 -14.85 1.64
N ALA A 233 -16.96 -15.27 0.96
CA ALA A 233 -16.87 -16.05 -0.26
C ALA A 233 -16.46 -15.14 -1.43
N LEU A 234 -15.51 -15.61 -2.23
CA LEU A 234 -15.17 -14.97 -3.50
C LEU A 234 -16.15 -15.39 -4.60
N PRO A 235 -16.34 -14.56 -5.65
CA PRO A 235 -17.17 -14.94 -6.80
C PRO A 235 -16.70 -16.27 -7.40
N ALA A 236 -17.63 -17.22 -7.55
CA ALA A 236 -17.34 -18.58 -8.07
C ALA A 236 -16.83 -18.52 -9.53
N THR A 237 -17.43 -17.63 -10.32
CA THR A 237 -17.03 -17.40 -11.71
C THR A 237 -16.03 -16.23 -11.76
N ARG A 238 -14.77 -16.56 -11.98
CA ARG A 238 -13.68 -15.60 -12.20
C ARG A 238 -12.99 -15.99 -13.50
N ASP A 239 -12.82 -15.00 -14.38
CA ASP A 239 -11.99 -15.13 -15.56
C ASP A 239 -10.56 -15.53 -15.09
N PRO A 240 -9.96 -16.60 -15.64
CA PRO A 240 -8.63 -17.06 -15.24
C PRO A 240 -7.54 -15.99 -15.42
N ASP A 241 -7.71 -15.07 -16.38
CA ASP A 241 -6.75 -14.00 -16.67
C ASP A 241 -6.94 -12.77 -15.75
N GLN A 242 -7.96 -12.76 -14.89
CA GLN A 242 -8.21 -11.66 -13.97
C GLN A 242 -7.63 -11.92 -12.58
N ALA A 243 -6.97 -10.89 -12.06
CA ALA A 243 -6.64 -10.78 -10.64
C ALA A 243 -7.84 -10.24 -9.84
N VAL A 244 -7.84 -10.49 -8.53
CA VAL A 244 -8.82 -9.93 -7.61
C VAL A 244 -8.12 -9.12 -6.54
N ALA A 245 -8.38 -7.80 -6.50
CA ALA A 245 -8.00 -6.98 -5.38
C ALA A 245 -9.14 -6.98 -4.34
N ILE A 246 -8.83 -7.35 -3.10
CA ILE A 246 -9.72 -7.22 -1.96
C ILE A 246 -9.41 -5.90 -1.28
N LEU A 247 -10.43 -5.10 -1.06
CA LEU A 247 -10.33 -3.82 -0.38
C LEU A 247 -11.26 -3.81 0.82
N VAL A 248 -10.75 -3.42 2.01
CA VAL A 248 -11.59 -3.09 3.16
C VAL A 248 -11.77 -1.58 3.18
N GLN A 249 -12.99 -1.12 2.95
CA GLN A 249 -13.29 0.30 2.74
C GLN A 249 -14.35 0.83 3.70
N GLY A 250 -14.11 2.00 4.28
CA GLY A 250 -15.11 2.72 5.05
C GLY A 250 -16.31 3.14 4.21
N LYS A 251 -17.54 2.87 4.70
CA LYS A 251 -18.78 3.21 3.98
C LYS A 251 -19.04 4.71 3.93
N GLY A 252 -18.76 5.42 5.02
CA GLY A 252 -19.04 6.85 5.13
C GLY A 252 -17.94 7.74 4.55
N ASP A 253 -16.68 7.43 4.87
CA ASP A 253 -15.52 8.24 4.51
C ASP A 253 -14.76 7.75 3.29
N ARG A 254 -15.13 6.59 2.75
CA ARG A 254 -14.54 5.92 1.59
C ARG A 254 -13.04 5.63 1.71
N ARG A 255 -12.47 5.72 2.92
CA ARG A 255 -11.07 5.38 3.16
C ARG A 255 -10.85 3.88 3.00
N ILE A 256 -9.79 3.51 2.28
CA ILE A 256 -9.36 2.13 2.19
C ILE A 256 -8.45 1.87 3.39
N LEU A 257 -8.80 0.87 4.19
CA LEU A 257 -8.09 0.52 5.43
C LEU A 257 -6.93 -0.43 5.13
N THR A 258 -7.17 -1.36 4.23
CA THR A 258 -6.18 -2.34 3.76
C THR A 258 -6.61 -2.90 2.42
N GLY A 259 -5.69 -3.54 1.71
CA GLY A 259 -5.96 -4.28 0.48
C GLY A 259 -4.98 -5.42 0.28
N ALA A 260 -5.41 -6.44 -0.45
CA ALA A 260 -4.57 -7.57 -0.86
C ALA A 260 -4.97 -8.04 -2.26
N VAL A 261 -4.05 -8.67 -2.97
CA VAL A 261 -4.29 -9.16 -4.34
C VAL A 261 -4.16 -10.67 -4.40
N LEU A 262 -5.18 -11.32 -4.96
CA LEU A 262 -5.13 -12.69 -5.42
C LEU A 262 -4.79 -12.67 -6.93
N PRO A 263 -3.64 -13.22 -7.34
CA PRO A 263 -3.21 -13.19 -8.74
C PRO A 263 -4.15 -14.01 -9.64
N PRO A 264 -4.04 -13.90 -10.98
CA PRO A 264 -4.67 -14.79 -11.94
C PRO A 264 -4.34 -16.27 -11.66
N ARG A 265 -5.19 -17.17 -12.16
CA ARG A 265 -5.00 -18.63 -11.98
C ARG A 265 -4.01 -19.20 -12.99
#